data_3f577b6831b086c0fe6843ce869e92e2
#
_entry.id   3f577b6831b086c0fe6843ce869e92e2
#
_cell.length_a   1.000
_cell.length_b   1.000
_cell.length_c   1.000
_cell.angle_alpha   90.00
_cell.angle_beta   90.00
_cell.angle_gamma   90.00
#
_symmetry.space_group_name_H-M   'P 1'
#
loop_
_entity.id
_entity.type
_entity.pdbx_description
1 polymer ?
#
loop_
_entity_poly.entity_id
_entity_poly.type
_entity_poly.pdbx_seq_one_letter_code
_entity_poly.pdbx_strand_id
1 'polypeptide(L)'
;MNILPITDPAFRKYGRVINNVDLTELYDVMRTTPVPEGVVYEPSIEALEALPAMKALSTVTYGEMPIQIGYCNGHNSLLNAVEYHRSSEINAAATDAILVVGMQQDIEDDLTYDTAKMEAFLLPANTAVEIYATTLHYAPCGVNGAGFQVAIVLPRGTNYPLEETHAGLDAVAAKNEDPLLAATNKWLIGHAEGGLDASAHIGLKGKNLNVNE
;
A
#
# COMPACT_ATOMS: atom_id res chain seq x y z
N MET A 1 10.32 -11.49 -12.09
CA MET A 1 10.33 -10.01 -11.98
C MET A 1 11.66 -9.54 -11.39
N ASN A 2 12.27 -8.44 -11.86
CA ASN A 2 13.51 -7.93 -11.23
C ASN A 2 13.18 -7.18 -9.94
N ILE A 3 13.72 -7.62 -8.81
CA ILE A 3 13.48 -7.02 -7.50
C ILE A 3 14.74 -6.26 -7.09
N LEU A 4 14.63 -4.95 -6.97
CA LEU A 4 15.73 -4.07 -6.55
C LEU A 4 15.72 -3.90 -5.02
N PRO A 5 16.85 -3.60 -4.37
CA PRO A 5 16.83 -3.23 -2.96
C PRO A 5 16.09 -1.89 -2.77
N ILE A 6 15.40 -1.73 -1.64
CA ILE A 6 14.66 -0.49 -1.33
C ILE A 6 15.56 0.76 -1.28
N THR A 7 16.87 0.58 -1.12
CA THR A 7 17.87 1.64 -1.13
C THR A 7 18.33 2.03 -2.53
N ASP A 8 17.88 1.32 -3.57
CA ASP A 8 18.23 1.65 -4.95
C ASP A 8 17.73 3.05 -5.31
N PRO A 9 18.53 3.86 -6.03
CA PRO A 9 18.11 5.20 -6.47
C PRO A 9 16.81 5.23 -7.28
N ALA A 10 16.42 4.14 -7.95
CA ALA A 10 15.16 4.04 -8.67
C ALA A 10 13.94 4.19 -7.74
N PHE A 11 14.05 3.85 -6.45
CA PHE A 11 12.95 4.00 -5.49
C PHE A 11 12.61 5.47 -5.19
N ARG A 12 13.54 6.42 -5.40
CA ARG A 12 13.35 7.84 -5.00
C ARG A 12 12.14 8.52 -5.64
N LYS A 13 11.69 8.06 -6.79
CA LYS A 13 10.48 8.60 -7.43
C LYS A 13 9.19 8.09 -6.78
N TYR A 14 9.27 6.97 -6.04
CA TYR A 14 8.14 6.34 -5.37
C TYR A 14 8.06 6.68 -3.88
N GLY A 15 9.20 6.95 -3.25
CA GLY A 15 9.25 7.15 -1.81
C GLY A 15 10.66 7.37 -1.28
N ARG A 16 10.78 7.24 0.03
CA ARG A 16 12.07 7.33 0.73
C ARG A 16 12.10 6.41 1.94
N VAL A 17 13.30 5.98 2.33
CA VAL A 17 13.52 5.27 3.61
C VAL A 17 13.37 6.25 4.77
N ILE A 18 12.65 5.83 5.82
CA ILE A 18 12.53 6.56 7.08
C ILE A 18 13.63 6.08 8.03
N ASN A 19 14.49 6.99 8.45
CA ASN A 19 15.64 6.70 9.33
C ASN A 19 15.77 7.69 10.50
N ASN A 20 14.79 8.56 10.67
CA ASN A 20 14.79 9.65 11.68
C ASN A 20 13.72 9.45 12.76
N VAL A 21 13.11 8.28 12.83
CA VAL A 21 12.13 7.86 13.86
C VAL A 21 12.53 6.47 14.35
N ASP A 22 12.56 6.28 15.67
CA ASP A 22 12.75 4.96 16.26
C ASP A 22 11.43 4.16 16.19
N LEU A 23 11.47 3.03 15.48
CA LEU A 23 10.36 2.13 15.26
C LEU A 23 10.60 0.73 15.87
N THR A 24 11.60 0.58 16.74
CA THR A 24 12.00 -0.72 17.30
C THR A 24 10.83 -1.41 17.99
N GLU A 25 10.15 -0.71 18.91
CA GLU A 25 8.99 -1.28 19.61
C GLU A 25 7.83 -1.60 18.66
N LEU A 26 7.65 -0.81 17.60
CA LEU A 26 6.63 -1.07 16.59
C LEU A 26 6.89 -2.40 15.86
N TYR A 27 8.14 -2.65 15.46
CA TYR A 27 8.50 -3.92 14.84
C TYR A 27 8.32 -5.11 15.79
N ASP A 28 8.65 -4.95 17.08
CA ASP A 28 8.52 -6.02 18.07
C ASP A 28 7.04 -6.38 18.30
N VAL A 29 6.16 -5.40 18.44
CA VAL A 29 4.71 -5.64 18.57
C VAL A 29 4.15 -6.22 17.28
N MET A 30 4.55 -5.71 16.11
CA MET A 30 4.13 -6.24 14.82
C MET A 30 4.41 -7.73 14.65
N ARG A 31 5.56 -8.23 15.11
CA ARG A 31 5.90 -9.67 15.05
C ARG A 31 4.96 -10.56 15.84
N THR A 32 4.18 -10.01 16.77
CA THR A 32 3.16 -10.75 17.53
C THR A 32 1.80 -10.80 16.84
N THR A 33 1.61 -10.03 15.77
CA THR A 33 0.35 -10.00 15.01
C THR A 33 0.20 -11.24 14.13
N PRO A 34 -1.03 -11.67 13.78
CA PRO A 34 -1.23 -12.87 12.98
C PRO A 34 -0.71 -12.71 11.54
N VAL A 35 -0.28 -13.84 10.96
CA VAL A 35 0.09 -13.97 9.53
C VAL A 35 -0.85 -14.99 8.89
N PRO A 36 -2.02 -14.57 8.38
CA PRO A 36 -2.99 -15.49 7.76
C PRO A 36 -2.52 -15.99 6.38
N GLU A 37 -3.16 -17.06 5.88
CA GLU A 37 -2.88 -17.61 4.54
C GLU A 37 -3.22 -16.64 3.38
N GLY A 38 -4.24 -15.80 3.58
CA GLY A 38 -4.54 -14.68 2.68
C GLY A 38 -4.04 -13.36 3.25
N VAL A 39 -4.30 -12.27 2.55
CA VAL A 39 -3.96 -10.91 3.03
C VAL A 39 -5.09 -10.38 3.91
N VAL A 40 -4.74 -9.86 5.08
CA VAL A 40 -5.64 -9.11 5.97
C VAL A 40 -5.07 -7.72 6.20
N TYR A 41 -5.92 -6.71 6.01
CA TYR A 41 -5.64 -5.32 6.34
C TYR A 41 -6.52 -4.87 7.50
N GLU A 42 -5.90 -4.35 8.56
CA GLU A 42 -6.57 -3.73 9.71
C GLU A 42 -6.14 -2.27 9.82
N PRO A 43 -7.04 -1.31 9.64
CA PRO A 43 -6.65 0.11 9.46
C PRO A 43 -6.14 0.79 10.74
N SER A 44 -6.52 0.30 11.91
CA SER A 44 -6.19 0.92 13.20
C SER A 44 -6.14 -0.15 14.28
N ILE A 45 -5.01 -0.25 14.98
CA ILE A 45 -4.78 -1.22 16.04
C ILE A 45 -4.36 -0.49 17.31
N GLU A 46 -5.17 -0.55 18.35
CA GLU A 46 -4.95 0.15 19.63
C GLU A 46 -3.54 -0.12 20.19
N ALA A 47 -3.10 -1.37 20.17
CA ALA A 47 -1.77 -1.75 20.66
C ALA A 47 -0.61 -1.10 19.92
N LEU A 48 -0.77 -0.83 18.60
CA LEU A 48 0.24 -0.14 17.78
C LEU A 48 0.16 1.37 18.00
N GLU A 49 -1.04 1.92 18.12
CA GLU A 49 -1.27 3.35 18.35
C GLU A 49 -0.88 3.82 19.75
N ALA A 50 -0.80 2.91 20.74
CA ALA A 50 -0.33 3.21 22.09
C ALA A 50 1.20 3.39 22.18
N LEU A 51 1.95 3.01 21.15
CA LEU A 51 3.42 3.08 21.14
C LEU A 51 3.94 4.51 20.95
N PRO A 52 5.16 4.83 21.44
CA PRO A 52 5.80 6.13 21.22
C PRO A 52 5.94 6.48 19.73
N ALA A 53 6.07 5.49 18.87
CA ALA A 53 6.12 5.63 17.41
C ALA A 53 4.92 6.42 16.85
N MET A 54 3.72 6.26 17.42
CA MET A 54 2.51 7.01 17.03
C MET A 54 2.74 8.52 17.08
N LYS A 55 3.23 9.02 18.23
CA LYS A 55 3.51 10.45 18.41
C LYS A 55 4.65 10.91 17.52
N ALA A 56 5.72 10.12 17.42
CA ALA A 56 6.88 10.47 16.63
C ALA A 56 6.54 10.58 15.13
N LEU A 57 5.82 9.59 14.57
CA LEU A 57 5.39 9.59 13.18
C LEU A 57 4.41 10.74 12.88
N SER A 58 3.41 10.97 13.74
CA SER A 58 2.48 12.09 13.58
C SER A 58 3.23 13.42 13.52
N THR A 59 4.17 13.66 14.44
CA THR A 59 4.88 14.93 14.54
C THR A 59 5.92 15.11 13.44
N VAL A 60 6.79 14.09 13.24
CA VAL A 60 7.98 14.23 12.38
C VAL A 60 7.65 13.99 10.90
N THR A 61 6.79 13.00 10.61
CA THR A 61 6.54 12.58 9.24
C THR A 61 5.27 13.20 8.67
N TYR A 62 4.21 13.27 9.47
CA TYR A 62 2.90 13.77 9.03
C TYR A 62 2.61 15.22 9.43
N GLY A 63 3.59 15.96 9.99
CA GLY A 63 3.45 17.39 10.29
C GLY A 63 2.28 17.71 11.22
N GLU A 64 2.09 16.87 12.27
CA GLU A 64 1.06 16.97 13.30
C GLU A 64 -0.36 16.57 12.83
N MET A 65 -0.52 16.05 11.60
CA MET A 65 -1.82 15.52 11.20
C MET A 65 -2.22 14.32 12.08
N PRO A 66 -3.53 14.15 12.36
CA PRO A 66 -4.03 12.92 12.96
C PRO A 66 -3.75 11.72 12.05
N ILE A 67 -3.13 10.69 12.59
CA ILE A 67 -2.82 9.44 11.89
C ILE A 67 -3.46 8.24 12.57
N GLN A 68 -3.36 7.10 11.92
CA GLN A 68 -3.68 5.78 12.44
C GLN A 68 -2.53 4.83 12.13
N ILE A 69 -2.38 3.79 12.95
CA ILE A 69 -1.43 2.70 12.71
C ILE A 69 -2.20 1.40 12.72
N GLY A 70 -2.22 0.76 11.57
CA GLY A 70 -2.74 -0.58 11.39
C GLY A 70 -1.69 -1.52 10.83
N TYR A 71 -2.11 -2.60 10.18
CA TYR A 71 -1.19 -3.50 9.49
C TYR A 71 -1.81 -4.11 8.23
N CYS A 72 -0.94 -4.52 7.31
CA CYS A 72 -1.23 -5.42 6.21
C CYS A 72 -0.34 -6.64 6.37
N ASN A 73 -0.95 -7.80 6.67
CA ASN A 73 -0.24 -9.04 6.94
C ASN A 73 -0.80 -10.19 6.12
N GLY A 74 0.01 -11.20 5.86
CA GLY A 74 -0.46 -12.43 5.22
C GLY A 74 0.52 -13.02 4.22
N HIS A 75 -0.03 -13.80 3.28
CA HIS A 75 0.72 -14.39 2.17
C HIS A 75 0.16 -13.84 0.85
N ASN A 76 1.03 -13.32 0.02
CA ASN A 76 0.74 -12.82 -1.32
C ASN A 76 1.99 -12.90 -2.19
N SER A 77 1.83 -13.16 -3.47
CA SER A 77 2.90 -13.13 -4.47
C SER A 77 2.52 -12.38 -5.73
N LEU A 78 1.27 -11.89 -5.81
CA LEU A 78 0.70 -11.29 -7.01
C LEU A 78 0.41 -9.80 -6.79
N LEU A 79 0.49 -9.02 -7.87
CA LEU A 79 0.13 -7.60 -7.87
C LEU A 79 -1.35 -7.39 -7.50
N ASN A 80 -2.27 -8.11 -8.13
CA ASN A 80 -3.73 -8.12 -7.96
C ASN A 80 -4.44 -6.78 -8.23
N ALA A 81 -3.93 -5.68 -7.70
CA ALA A 81 -4.47 -4.34 -7.85
C ALA A 81 -3.37 -3.28 -7.67
N VAL A 82 -3.72 -2.04 -7.90
CA VAL A 82 -2.99 -0.87 -7.42
C VAL A 82 -3.95 0.09 -6.77
N GLU A 83 -3.49 0.81 -5.77
CA GLU A 83 -4.21 1.87 -5.09
C GLU A 83 -3.33 3.08 -4.87
N TYR A 84 -3.95 4.22 -4.60
CA TYR A 84 -3.27 5.44 -4.16
C TYR A 84 -4.16 6.23 -3.22
N HIS A 85 -3.53 7.14 -2.49
CA HIS A 85 -4.16 8.02 -1.51
C HIS A 85 -3.83 9.48 -1.80
N ARG A 86 -4.61 10.42 -1.27
CA ARG A 86 -4.29 11.87 -1.32
C ARG A 86 -3.25 12.27 -0.24
N SER A 87 -2.51 11.30 0.27
CA SER A 87 -1.48 11.43 1.29
C SER A 87 -0.41 10.37 1.09
N SER A 88 0.79 10.62 1.59
CA SER A 88 1.79 9.55 1.72
C SER A 88 1.30 8.47 2.68
N GLU A 89 1.79 7.25 2.44
CA GLU A 89 1.63 6.09 3.33
C GLU A 89 3.00 5.66 3.87
N ILE A 90 3.07 5.22 5.14
CA ILE A 90 4.27 4.58 5.66
C ILE A 90 4.06 3.08 5.74
N ASN A 91 4.99 2.34 5.17
CA ASN A 91 5.12 0.89 5.30
C ASN A 91 6.33 0.59 6.18
N ALA A 92 6.10 0.03 7.38
CA ALA A 92 7.13 -0.36 8.33
C ALA A 92 7.15 -1.89 8.47
N ALA A 93 8.13 -2.52 7.83
CA ALA A 93 8.21 -3.97 7.72
C ALA A 93 8.82 -4.62 8.95
N ALA A 94 8.06 -5.46 9.65
CA ALA A 94 8.58 -6.29 10.74
C ALA A 94 9.25 -7.58 10.23
N THR A 95 8.88 -8.03 9.05
CA THR A 95 9.48 -9.13 8.28
C THR A 95 9.83 -8.65 6.88
N ASP A 96 10.66 -9.36 6.16
CA ASP A 96 10.95 -9.03 4.76
C ASP A 96 9.66 -9.02 3.92
N ALA A 97 9.54 -8.00 3.06
CA ALA A 97 8.41 -7.85 2.14
C ALA A 97 8.87 -7.30 0.79
N ILE A 98 8.08 -7.48 -0.26
CA ILE A 98 8.32 -6.89 -1.58
C ILE A 98 7.19 -5.91 -1.85
N LEU A 99 7.56 -4.66 -2.17
CA LEU A 99 6.63 -3.65 -2.66
C LEU A 99 6.67 -3.62 -4.18
N VAL A 100 5.50 -3.73 -4.81
CA VAL A 100 5.31 -3.55 -6.26
C VAL A 100 4.65 -2.20 -6.46
N VAL A 101 5.35 -1.28 -7.12
CA VAL A 101 4.97 0.14 -7.18
C VAL A 101 4.97 0.68 -8.60
N GLY A 102 4.17 1.71 -8.84
CA GLY A 102 4.05 2.43 -10.10
C GLY A 102 3.80 3.92 -9.88
N MET A 103 3.62 4.67 -10.96
CA MET A 103 3.39 6.12 -10.90
C MET A 103 1.93 6.42 -11.25
N GLN A 104 1.23 7.19 -10.43
CA GLN A 104 -0.13 7.67 -10.71
C GLN A 104 -0.22 8.41 -12.05
N GLN A 105 0.85 9.13 -12.41
CA GLN A 105 0.93 9.90 -13.65
C GLN A 105 0.90 9.04 -14.92
N ASP A 106 1.10 7.74 -14.79
CA ASP A 106 1.05 6.77 -15.89
C ASP A 106 -0.33 6.11 -16.07
N ILE A 107 -1.33 6.49 -15.25
CA ILE A 107 -2.73 6.10 -15.46
C ILE A 107 -3.22 6.80 -16.72
N GLU A 108 -3.78 6.03 -17.65
CA GLU A 108 -4.32 6.55 -18.91
C GLU A 108 -5.68 7.25 -18.70
N ASP A 109 -6.11 8.06 -19.66
CA ASP A 109 -7.37 8.83 -19.59
C ASP A 109 -8.61 7.94 -19.42
N ASP A 110 -8.53 6.66 -19.82
CA ASP A 110 -9.60 5.66 -19.65
C ASP A 110 -9.53 4.93 -18.30
N LEU A 111 -8.74 5.44 -17.36
CA LEU A 111 -8.49 4.88 -16.03
C LEU A 111 -7.88 3.47 -16.05
N THR A 112 -7.11 3.16 -17.07
CA THR A 112 -6.34 1.92 -17.15
C THR A 112 -4.86 2.16 -16.85
N TYR A 113 -4.15 1.08 -16.49
CA TYR A 113 -2.70 1.11 -16.20
C TYR A 113 -2.03 -0.16 -16.73
N ASP A 114 -0.90 -0.01 -17.45
CA ASP A 114 -0.12 -1.14 -17.93
C ASP A 114 0.81 -1.67 -16.84
N THR A 115 0.60 -2.92 -16.40
CA THR A 115 1.39 -3.57 -15.36
C THR A 115 2.87 -3.71 -15.71
N ALA A 116 3.24 -3.64 -16.99
CA ALA A 116 4.63 -3.64 -17.42
C ALA A 116 5.43 -2.42 -16.93
N LYS A 117 4.74 -1.33 -16.52
CA LYS A 117 5.37 -0.12 -15.95
C LYS A 117 5.67 -0.26 -14.44
N MET A 118 5.22 -1.35 -13.78
CA MET A 118 5.47 -1.58 -12.35
C MET A 118 6.91 -2.00 -12.08
N GLU A 119 7.46 -1.52 -10.97
CA GLU A 119 8.78 -1.89 -10.45
C GLU A 119 8.64 -2.53 -9.06
N ALA A 120 9.53 -3.48 -8.73
CA ALA A 120 9.50 -4.18 -7.45
C ALA A 120 10.74 -3.87 -6.60
N PHE A 121 10.51 -3.69 -5.29
CA PHE A 121 11.57 -3.38 -4.33
C PHE A 121 11.46 -4.26 -3.09
N LEU A 122 12.61 -4.83 -2.68
CA LEU A 122 12.73 -5.54 -1.42
C LEU A 122 12.77 -4.53 -0.28
N LEU A 123 11.79 -4.61 0.60
CA LEU A 123 11.72 -3.90 1.87
C LEU A 123 12.15 -4.87 3.00
N PRO A 124 13.39 -4.75 3.51
CA PRO A 124 13.89 -5.67 4.53
C PRO A 124 13.17 -5.49 5.88
N ALA A 125 13.17 -6.53 6.68
CA ALA A 125 12.73 -6.45 8.07
C ALA A 125 13.44 -5.30 8.83
N ASN A 126 12.72 -4.68 9.75
CA ASN A 126 13.15 -3.51 10.52
C ASN A 126 13.48 -2.28 9.66
N THR A 127 12.84 -2.16 8.52
CA THR A 127 12.96 -1.00 7.64
C THR A 127 11.59 -0.38 7.42
N ALA A 128 11.52 0.94 7.44
CA ALA A 128 10.33 1.70 7.10
C ALA A 128 10.56 2.60 5.90
N VAL A 129 9.54 2.75 5.07
CA VAL A 129 9.53 3.67 3.93
C VAL A 129 8.28 4.53 3.96
N GLU A 130 8.43 5.76 3.52
CA GLU A 130 7.32 6.60 3.07
C GLU A 130 7.11 6.35 1.58
N ILE A 131 5.91 5.93 1.22
CA ILE A 131 5.41 5.85 -0.15
C ILE A 131 4.69 7.16 -0.44
N TYR A 132 5.10 7.89 -1.48
CA TYR A 132 4.51 9.19 -1.82
C TYR A 132 3.07 9.05 -2.31
N ALA A 133 2.25 10.10 -2.11
CA ALA A 133 0.84 10.12 -2.51
C ALA A 133 0.59 9.76 -3.99
N THR A 134 1.56 10.05 -4.86
CA THR A 134 1.50 9.75 -6.30
C THR A 134 2.02 8.36 -6.68
N THR A 135 2.29 7.51 -5.69
CA THR A 135 2.80 6.16 -5.93
C THR A 135 1.68 5.14 -5.86
N LEU A 136 1.46 4.46 -6.98
CA LEU A 136 0.60 3.29 -7.03
C LEU A 136 1.26 2.14 -6.27
N HIS A 137 0.51 1.51 -5.38
CA HIS A 137 0.94 0.37 -4.57
C HIS A 137 -0.28 -0.49 -4.22
N TYR A 138 -0.06 -1.65 -3.64
CA TYR A 138 -1.11 -2.50 -3.08
C TYR A 138 -0.52 -3.35 -1.95
N ALA A 139 -1.26 -4.39 -1.52
CA ALA A 139 -0.76 -5.32 -0.50
C ALA A 139 0.65 -5.80 -0.83
N PRO A 140 1.58 -5.79 0.13
CA PRO A 140 2.92 -6.32 -0.06
C PRO A 140 2.92 -7.79 -0.51
N CYS A 141 4.02 -8.22 -1.11
CA CYS A 141 4.26 -9.62 -1.41
C CYS A 141 5.31 -10.21 -0.46
N GLY A 142 5.17 -11.49 -0.16
CA GLY A 142 6.14 -12.22 0.65
C GLY A 142 7.40 -12.59 -0.16
N VAL A 143 8.52 -12.69 0.52
CA VAL A 143 9.80 -13.10 -0.08
C VAL A 143 9.86 -14.63 -0.15
N ASN A 144 10.08 -15.19 -1.33
CA ASN A 144 10.19 -16.66 -1.54
C ASN A 144 8.98 -17.45 -0.98
N GLY A 145 7.78 -16.90 -1.06
CA GLY A 145 6.57 -17.54 -0.58
C GLY A 145 6.36 -17.47 0.95
N ALA A 146 7.21 -16.77 1.69
CA ALA A 146 7.00 -16.51 3.11
C ALA A 146 5.84 -15.52 3.33
N GLY A 147 5.26 -15.54 4.52
CA GLY A 147 4.33 -14.49 4.96
C GLY A 147 5.05 -13.19 5.28
N PHE A 148 4.29 -12.10 5.28
CA PHE A 148 4.80 -10.78 5.63
C PHE A 148 3.97 -10.13 6.74
N GLN A 149 4.61 -9.22 7.50
CA GLN A 149 4.01 -8.39 8.53
C GLN A 149 4.50 -6.96 8.35
N VAL A 150 3.61 -6.08 7.92
CA VAL A 150 3.93 -4.68 7.62
C VAL A 150 2.94 -3.76 8.33
N ALA A 151 3.45 -2.91 9.23
CA ALA A 151 2.64 -1.84 9.81
C ALA A 151 2.38 -0.77 8.76
N ILE A 152 1.12 -0.34 8.68
CA ILE A 152 0.65 0.68 7.74
C ILE A 152 0.25 1.93 8.53
N VAL A 153 0.84 3.08 8.15
CA VAL A 153 0.52 4.36 8.78
C VAL A 153 -0.05 5.31 7.75
N LEU A 154 -1.23 5.84 8.05
CA LEU A 154 -1.99 6.73 7.16
C LEU A 154 -2.68 7.83 7.96
N PRO A 155 -3.11 8.93 7.33
CA PRO A 155 -4.03 9.86 7.97
C PRO A 155 -5.29 9.17 8.48
N ARG A 156 -5.75 9.57 9.67
CA ARG A 156 -6.89 8.94 10.33
C ARG A 156 -8.14 8.97 9.46
N GLY A 157 -8.83 7.84 9.38
CA GLY A 157 -10.02 7.62 8.56
C GLY A 157 -9.74 7.07 7.17
N THR A 158 -8.48 7.00 6.72
CA THR A 158 -8.14 6.36 5.44
C THR A 158 -8.51 4.87 5.45
N ASN A 159 -9.04 4.37 4.34
CA ASN A 159 -9.50 3.00 4.15
C ASN A 159 -10.77 2.61 4.96
N TYR A 160 -11.46 3.58 5.57
CA TYR A 160 -12.76 3.32 6.17
C TYR A 160 -13.87 3.29 5.09
N PRO A 161 -15.01 2.64 5.37
CA PRO A 161 -16.13 2.59 4.43
C PRO A 161 -16.57 3.98 3.97
N LEU A 162 -16.98 4.10 2.72
CA LEU A 162 -17.59 5.32 2.19
C LEU A 162 -18.98 5.52 2.80
N GLU A 163 -19.37 6.78 3.02
CA GLU A 163 -20.73 7.14 3.44
C GLU A 163 -21.73 7.02 2.29
N GLU A 164 -21.26 7.28 1.04
CA GLU A 164 -22.06 7.20 -0.17
C GLU A 164 -21.46 6.20 -1.17
N THR A 165 -22.29 5.67 -2.06
CA THR A 165 -21.79 4.79 -3.13
C THR A 165 -21.38 5.59 -4.35
N HIS A 166 -20.22 5.25 -4.91
CA HIS A 166 -19.69 5.78 -6.15
C HIS A 166 -19.82 4.78 -7.31
N ALA A 167 -20.50 3.65 -7.06
CA ALA A 167 -20.70 2.62 -8.08
C ALA A 167 -21.62 3.12 -9.22
N GLY A 168 -21.26 2.76 -10.43
CA GLY A 168 -22.07 3.05 -11.63
C GLY A 168 -21.81 4.43 -12.27
N LEU A 169 -20.87 5.19 -11.77
CA LEU A 169 -20.40 6.38 -12.49
C LEU A 169 -19.57 5.96 -13.71
N ASP A 170 -19.84 6.59 -14.84
CA ASP A 170 -19.03 6.42 -16.04
C ASP A 170 -17.78 7.31 -15.92
N ALA A 171 -16.65 6.69 -15.64
CA ALA A 171 -15.38 7.37 -15.46
C ALA A 171 -14.96 8.20 -16.67
N VAL A 172 -15.12 7.65 -17.86
CA VAL A 172 -14.71 8.32 -19.11
C VAL A 172 -15.62 9.48 -19.41
N ALA A 173 -16.94 9.31 -19.25
CA ALA A 173 -17.91 10.40 -19.45
C ALA A 173 -17.80 11.48 -18.39
N ALA A 174 -17.61 11.10 -17.13
CA ALA A 174 -17.43 12.04 -16.02
C ALA A 174 -16.06 12.74 -16.05
N LYS A 175 -15.06 12.16 -16.74
CA LYS A 175 -13.68 12.65 -16.80
C LYS A 175 -13.07 12.92 -15.43
N ASN A 176 -13.35 12.06 -14.47
CA ASN A 176 -12.86 12.13 -13.09
C ASN A 176 -12.52 10.72 -12.58
N GLU A 177 -11.91 10.65 -11.40
CA GLU A 177 -11.46 9.42 -10.75
C GLU A 177 -12.51 8.80 -9.83
N ASP A 178 -13.71 9.36 -9.72
CA ASP A 178 -14.72 8.93 -8.76
C ASP A 178 -15.06 7.43 -8.86
N PRO A 179 -15.13 6.81 -10.06
CA PRO A 179 -15.33 5.37 -10.19
C PRO A 179 -14.21 4.50 -9.60
N LEU A 180 -13.04 5.06 -9.34
CA LEU A 180 -11.93 4.35 -8.68
C LEU A 180 -12.05 4.40 -7.16
N LEU A 181 -12.87 5.31 -6.60
CA LEU A 181 -12.96 5.51 -5.15
C LEU A 181 -13.60 4.29 -4.48
N ALA A 182 -12.77 3.48 -3.83
CA ALA A 182 -13.16 2.22 -3.21
C ALA A 182 -13.40 2.32 -1.70
N ALA A 183 -12.75 3.29 -1.04
CA ALA A 183 -12.90 3.59 0.38
C ALA A 183 -12.50 5.05 0.64
N THR A 184 -12.69 5.54 1.84
CA THR A 184 -12.27 6.89 2.23
C THR A 184 -10.79 7.09 1.93
N ASN A 185 -10.44 8.13 1.12
CA ASN A 185 -9.07 8.44 0.70
C ASN A 185 -8.35 7.29 -0.02
N LYS A 186 -9.08 6.38 -0.69
CA LYS A 186 -8.54 5.22 -1.40
C LYS A 186 -9.14 5.08 -2.79
N TRP A 187 -8.32 5.24 -3.80
CA TRP A 187 -8.64 4.97 -5.22
C TRP A 187 -7.94 3.69 -5.64
N LEU A 188 -8.66 2.79 -6.32
CA LEU A 188 -8.22 1.42 -6.63
C LEU A 188 -8.48 1.08 -8.09
N ILE A 189 -7.48 0.45 -8.72
CA ILE A 189 -7.57 -0.16 -10.05
C ILE A 189 -7.21 -1.63 -9.93
N GLY A 190 -8.13 -2.51 -10.24
CA GLY A 190 -7.97 -3.96 -10.12
C GLY A 190 -7.47 -4.65 -11.38
N HIS A 191 -6.82 -5.80 -11.18
CA HIS A 191 -6.56 -6.77 -12.25
C HIS A 191 -7.72 -7.76 -12.35
N ALA A 192 -8.06 -8.20 -13.57
CA ALA A 192 -9.16 -9.15 -13.79
C ALA A 192 -8.99 -10.49 -13.05
N GLU A 193 -7.74 -10.88 -12.77
CA GLU A 193 -7.39 -12.09 -12.01
C GLU A 193 -7.11 -11.79 -10.52
N GLY A 194 -7.33 -10.56 -10.05
CA GLY A 194 -6.97 -10.11 -8.70
C GLY A 194 -7.91 -10.60 -7.59
N GLY A 195 -9.04 -11.23 -7.95
CA GLY A 195 -10.00 -11.74 -6.95
C GLY A 195 -10.70 -10.65 -6.14
N LEU A 196 -10.84 -9.45 -6.71
CA LEU A 196 -11.45 -8.29 -6.05
C LEU A 196 -12.97 -8.36 -6.03
N ASP A 197 -13.60 -7.51 -5.20
CA ASP A 197 -15.04 -7.33 -5.19
C ASP A 197 -15.58 -6.87 -6.56
N ALA A 198 -16.82 -7.26 -6.86
CA ALA A 198 -17.47 -6.95 -8.14
C ALA A 198 -17.66 -5.42 -8.39
N SER A 199 -17.58 -4.61 -7.35
CA SER A 199 -17.63 -3.14 -7.44
C SER A 199 -16.29 -2.50 -7.81
N ALA A 200 -15.18 -3.24 -7.75
CA ALA A 200 -13.87 -2.71 -8.07
C ALA A 200 -13.74 -2.38 -9.57
N HIS A 201 -13.15 -1.23 -9.86
CA HIS A 201 -12.81 -0.88 -11.24
C HIS A 201 -11.69 -1.79 -11.75
N ILE A 202 -11.94 -2.55 -12.83
CA ILE A 202 -10.96 -3.42 -13.46
C ILE A 202 -10.29 -2.66 -14.61
N GLY A 203 -9.08 -2.21 -14.39
CA GLY A 203 -8.32 -1.35 -15.32
C GLY A 203 -6.85 -1.72 -15.50
N LEU A 204 -6.30 -2.67 -14.71
CA LEU A 204 -4.94 -3.14 -14.93
C LEU A 204 -4.86 -3.99 -16.19
N LYS A 205 -4.01 -3.58 -17.12
CA LYS A 205 -3.73 -4.26 -18.40
C LYS A 205 -2.38 -4.97 -18.32
N GLY A 206 -2.26 -6.13 -18.96
CA GLY A 206 -1.04 -6.93 -18.98
C GLY A 206 -1.14 -8.16 -18.08
N LYS A 207 -0.02 -8.56 -17.46
CA LYS A 207 0.03 -9.71 -16.55
C LYS A 207 -0.33 -9.30 -15.13
N ASN A 208 -1.00 -10.18 -14.39
CA ASN A 208 -0.99 -10.11 -12.94
C ASN A 208 0.41 -10.51 -12.45
N LEU A 209 1.26 -9.51 -12.21
CA LEU A 209 2.70 -9.74 -11.97
C LEU A 209 2.91 -10.62 -10.74
N ASN A 210 3.74 -11.65 -10.88
CA ASN A 210 4.15 -12.54 -9.80
C ASN A 210 5.60 -12.25 -9.41
N VAL A 211 5.84 -11.90 -8.14
CA VAL A 211 7.19 -11.59 -7.66
C VAL A 211 8.11 -12.81 -7.60
N ASN A 212 7.57 -14.03 -7.69
CA ASN A 212 8.32 -15.28 -7.72
C ASN A 212 8.72 -15.71 -9.14
N GLU A 213 8.33 -14.98 -10.18
CA GLU A 213 8.70 -15.18 -11.59
C GLU A 213 9.71 -14.10 -12.02
#